data_eb83134e9cd1b62a5312a149b373ffb4
#
_entry.id   eb83134e9cd1b62a5312a149b373ffb4
#
_cell.length_a   1.000
_cell.length_b   1.000
_cell.length_c   1.000
_cell.angle_alpha   90.00
_cell.angle_beta   90.00
_cell.angle_gamma   90.00
#
_symmetry.space_group_name_H-M   'P 1'
#
loop_
_entity.id
_entity.type
_entity.pdbx_description
1 polymer ?
#
loop_
_entity_poly.entity_id
_entity_poly.type
_entity_poly.pdbx_seq_one_letter_code
_entity_poly.pdbx_strand_id
1 'polypeptide(L)'
;VEIPVAESLGVSRTPVRLAFRALEQEGLLEKAGKRGYVVRRFSEADVRSAIEVRGTLEGLAARHLAERGMTDAVRETLAGCIAEGAAVLAKGFLVDEDIGRWGRLNKRFHDALVDAQDSRVIADAIARNNHLPFASADSLALDRAALPSEYQKLRIAQLQHQLVFDALTQRESARVE
;
A
#
# COMPACT_ATOMS: atom_id res chain seq x y z
N VAL A 1 11.47 -18.13 19.67
CA VAL A 1 12.19 -18.27 20.92
C VAL A 1 13.33 -17.25 20.95
N GLU A 2 13.40 -16.38 21.98
CA GLU A 2 14.31 -15.22 22.06
C GLU A 2 15.80 -15.62 22.01
N ILE A 3 16.17 -16.74 22.67
CA ILE A 3 17.57 -17.12 22.81
C ILE A 3 18.25 -17.47 21.49
N PRO A 4 17.72 -18.38 20.64
CA PRO A 4 18.35 -18.70 19.37
C PRO A 4 18.46 -17.51 18.40
N VAL A 5 17.48 -16.58 18.45
CA VAL A 5 17.54 -15.37 17.62
C VAL A 5 18.61 -14.41 18.12
N ALA A 6 18.74 -14.22 19.43
CA ALA A 6 19.80 -13.40 20.01
C ALA A 6 21.19 -13.94 19.66
N GLU A 7 21.39 -15.26 19.77
CA GLU A 7 22.63 -15.93 19.39
C GLU A 7 22.93 -15.78 17.89
N SER A 8 21.93 -16.00 17.02
CA SER A 8 22.12 -15.89 15.55
C SER A 8 22.44 -14.47 15.08
N LEU A 9 21.96 -13.46 15.82
CA LEU A 9 22.19 -12.04 15.52
C LEU A 9 23.41 -11.46 16.27
N GLY A 10 24.05 -12.22 17.17
CA GLY A 10 25.19 -11.75 17.97
C GLY A 10 24.84 -10.61 18.94
N VAL A 11 23.59 -10.55 19.44
CA VAL A 11 23.10 -9.50 20.33
C VAL A 11 22.60 -10.06 21.66
N SER A 12 22.42 -9.20 22.66
CA SER A 12 21.81 -9.60 23.93
C SER A 12 20.31 -9.89 23.78
N ARG A 13 19.71 -10.60 24.75
CA ARG A 13 18.29 -10.97 24.75
C ARG A 13 17.35 -9.76 24.86
N THR A 14 17.79 -8.67 25.46
CA THR A 14 16.94 -7.49 25.72
C THR A 14 16.42 -6.82 24.42
N PRO A 15 17.28 -6.45 23.47
CA PRO A 15 16.81 -5.87 22.20
C PRO A 15 15.91 -6.84 21.41
N VAL A 16 16.19 -8.15 21.42
CA VAL A 16 15.34 -9.16 20.76
C VAL A 16 13.94 -9.19 21.36
N ARG A 17 13.85 -9.16 22.71
CA ARG A 17 12.55 -9.13 23.40
C ARG A 17 11.76 -7.85 23.10
N LEU A 18 12.42 -6.70 23.03
CA LEU A 18 11.78 -5.45 22.67
C LEU A 18 11.27 -5.49 21.22
N ALA A 19 12.08 -6.01 20.28
CA ALA A 19 11.67 -6.19 18.88
C ALA A 19 10.48 -7.15 18.76
N PHE A 20 10.47 -8.27 19.48
CA PHE A 20 9.34 -9.21 19.47
C PHE A 20 8.05 -8.59 20.03
N ARG A 21 8.13 -7.75 21.05
CA ARG A 21 6.97 -7.02 21.55
C ARG A 21 6.45 -5.98 20.55
N ALA A 22 7.34 -5.27 19.87
CA ALA A 22 6.96 -4.34 18.82
C ALA A 22 6.25 -5.09 17.67
N LEU A 23 6.83 -6.19 17.18
CA LEU A 23 6.22 -7.02 16.13
C LEU A 23 4.91 -7.69 16.57
N GLU A 24 4.74 -8.02 17.86
CA GLU A 24 3.45 -8.46 18.41
C GLU A 24 2.41 -7.33 18.38
N GLN A 25 2.80 -6.11 18.76
CA GLN A 25 1.91 -4.95 18.72
C GLN A 25 1.50 -4.57 17.29
N GLU A 26 2.41 -4.79 16.32
CA GLU A 26 2.13 -4.64 14.89
C GLU A 26 1.30 -5.80 14.30
N GLY A 27 1.02 -6.84 15.09
CA GLY A 27 0.24 -7.99 14.65
C GLY A 27 0.98 -8.98 13.75
N LEU A 28 2.32 -8.89 13.65
CA LEU A 28 3.16 -9.79 12.86
C LEU A 28 3.57 -11.04 13.61
N LEU A 29 3.66 -10.93 14.93
CA LEU A 29 3.92 -12.05 15.85
C LEU A 29 2.72 -12.27 16.76
N GLU A 30 2.56 -13.49 17.22
CA GLU A 30 1.60 -13.86 18.27
C GLU A 30 2.29 -14.70 19.35
N LYS A 31 1.75 -14.64 20.57
CA LYS A 31 2.28 -15.43 21.68
C LYS A 31 2.06 -16.91 21.47
N ALA A 32 3.14 -17.68 21.55
CA ALA A 32 3.11 -19.15 21.60
C ALA A 32 3.28 -19.63 23.03
N GLY A 33 2.18 -19.87 23.72
CA GLY A 33 2.18 -20.29 25.12
C GLY A 33 2.73 -19.21 26.07
N LYS A 34 3.40 -19.67 27.17
CA LYS A 34 3.83 -18.74 28.24
C LYS A 34 5.12 -17.96 27.94
N ARG A 35 5.95 -18.41 27.00
CA ARG A 35 7.33 -17.88 26.82
C ARG A 35 7.82 -17.84 25.38
N GLY A 36 6.95 -17.73 24.40
CA GLY A 36 7.42 -17.73 23.01
C GLY A 36 6.60 -16.83 22.12
N TYR A 37 7.13 -16.62 20.91
CA TYR A 37 6.47 -15.96 19.82
C TYR A 37 6.53 -16.85 18.58
N VAL A 38 5.50 -16.80 17.76
CA VAL A 38 5.45 -17.38 16.42
C VAL A 38 5.05 -16.32 15.43
N VAL A 39 5.45 -16.48 14.18
CA VAL A 39 4.97 -15.62 13.11
C VAL A 39 3.47 -15.88 12.93
N ARG A 40 2.66 -14.82 12.98
CA ARG A 40 1.24 -14.91 12.77
C ARG A 40 0.96 -15.46 11.37
N ARG A 41 0.01 -16.39 11.27
CA ARG A 41 -0.50 -16.85 9.98
C ARG A 41 -1.63 -15.93 9.54
N PHE A 42 -1.54 -15.45 8.32
CA PHE A 42 -2.57 -14.63 7.71
C PHE A 42 -3.42 -15.49 6.80
N SER A 43 -4.73 -15.43 7.00
CA SER A 43 -5.70 -16.05 6.11
C SER A 43 -5.97 -15.16 4.90
N GLU A 44 -6.55 -15.72 3.84
CA GLU A 44 -7.04 -14.93 2.71
C GLU A 44 -8.05 -13.85 3.16
N ALA A 45 -8.88 -14.15 4.15
CA ALA A 45 -9.82 -13.20 4.73
C ALA A 45 -9.10 -12.02 5.42
N ASP A 46 -7.99 -12.27 6.14
CA ASP A 46 -7.19 -11.21 6.75
C ASP A 46 -6.60 -10.27 5.67
N VAL A 47 -6.06 -10.85 4.59
CA VAL A 47 -5.50 -10.07 3.47
C VAL A 47 -6.59 -9.24 2.80
N ARG A 48 -7.76 -9.82 2.53
CA ARG A 48 -8.90 -9.12 1.93
C ARG A 48 -9.35 -7.95 2.82
N SER A 49 -9.53 -8.19 4.11
CA SER A 49 -9.93 -7.14 5.07
C SER A 49 -8.89 -6.04 5.17
N ALA A 50 -7.60 -6.36 5.13
CA ALA A 50 -6.54 -5.34 5.15
C ALA A 50 -6.57 -4.45 3.89
N ILE A 51 -6.86 -5.02 2.72
CA ILE A 51 -7.04 -4.27 1.46
C ILE A 51 -8.30 -3.39 1.54
N GLU A 52 -9.41 -3.90 2.06
CA GLU A 52 -10.66 -3.14 2.23
C GLU A 52 -10.48 -1.96 3.19
N VAL A 53 -9.81 -2.18 4.35
CA VAL A 53 -9.48 -1.10 5.30
C VAL A 53 -8.62 -0.03 4.64
N ARG A 54 -7.59 -0.42 3.88
CA ARG A 54 -6.76 0.54 3.15
C ARG A 54 -7.61 1.33 2.14
N GLY A 55 -8.40 0.66 1.32
CA GLY A 55 -9.26 1.31 0.32
C GLY A 55 -10.21 2.32 0.95
N THR A 56 -10.83 1.98 2.09
CA THR A 56 -11.71 2.89 2.84
C THR A 56 -10.96 4.12 3.35
N LEU A 57 -9.76 3.94 3.90
CA LEU A 57 -8.95 5.05 4.42
C LEU A 57 -8.40 5.94 3.31
N GLU A 58 -7.98 5.36 2.18
CA GLU A 58 -7.54 6.10 1.00
C GLU A 58 -8.71 6.86 0.35
N GLY A 59 -9.91 6.26 0.28
CA GLY A 59 -11.13 6.93 -0.17
C GLY A 59 -11.48 8.13 0.70
N LEU A 60 -11.40 7.97 2.03
CA LEU A 60 -11.59 9.08 2.97
C LEU A 60 -10.54 10.19 2.75
N ALA A 61 -9.27 9.83 2.53
CA ALA A 61 -8.22 10.79 2.22
C ALA A 61 -8.50 11.53 0.91
N ALA A 62 -8.91 10.80 -0.12
CA ALA A 62 -9.28 11.39 -1.41
C ALA A 62 -10.49 12.32 -1.32
N ARG A 63 -11.53 11.94 -0.53
CA ARG A 63 -12.67 12.81 -0.25
C ARG A 63 -12.24 14.15 0.38
N HIS A 64 -11.46 14.10 1.46
CA HIS A 64 -10.94 15.31 2.10
C HIS A 64 -10.12 16.17 1.12
N LEU A 65 -9.31 15.53 0.27
CA LEU A 65 -8.53 16.24 -0.74
C LEU A 65 -9.42 16.90 -1.80
N ALA A 66 -10.50 16.24 -2.23
CA ALA A 66 -11.48 16.83 -3.15
C ALA A 66 -12.21 18.04 -2.52
N GLU A 67 -12.62 17.92 -1.24
CA GLU A 67 -13.33 18.98 -0.51
C GLU A 67 -12.50 20.26 -0.37
N ARG A 68 -11.22 20.16 -0.04
CA ARG A 68 -10.35 21.34 0.11
C ARG A 68 -9.65 21.77 -1.19
N GLY A 69 -9.53 20.88 -2.17
CA GLY A 69 -8.80 21.07 -3.41
C GLY A 69 -7.33 20.64 -3.34
N MET A 70 -6.81 20.19 -4.46
CA MET A 70 -5.40 19.81 -4.60
C MET A 70 -4.50 21.05 -4.68
N THR A 71 -3.32 20.99 -4.05
CA THR A 71 -2.23 21.89 -4.37
C THR A 71 -1.64 21.57 -5.74
N ASP A 72 -0.93 22.51 -6.36
CA ASP A 72 -0.27 22.29 -7.65
C ASP A 72 0.73 21.12 -7.58
N ALA A 73 1.49 21.01 -6.49
CA ALA A 73 2.44 19.91 -6.28
C ALA A 73 1.77 18.53 -6.26
N VAL A 74 0.63 18.39 -5.58
CA VAL A 74 -0.14 17.13 -5.55
C VAL A 74 -0.71 16.84 -6.93
N ARG A 75 -1.26 17.85 -7.62
CA ARG A 75 -1.79 17.73 -8.98
C ARG A 75 -0.72 17.25 -9.96
N GLU A 76 0.45 17.85 -9.93
CA GLU A 76 1.58 17.47 -10.79
C GLU A 76 2.06 16.05 -10.51
N THR A 77 2.13 15.65 -9.23
CA THR A 77 2.51 14.29 -8.84
C THR A 77 1.53 13.25 -9.38
N LEU A 78 0.23 13.45 -9.17
CA LEU A 78 -0.81 12.53 -9.63
C LEU A 78 -0.86 12.47 -11.16
N ALA A 79 -0.84 13.62 -11.85
CA ALA A 79 -0.79 13.69 -13.30
C ALA A 79 0.44 12.99 -13.88
N GLY A 80 1.62 13.15 -13.24
CA GLY A 80 2.85 12.47 -13.62
C GLY A 80 2.73 10.94 -13.48
N CYS A 81 2.11 10.44 -12.41
CA CYS A 81 1.86 9.00 -12.25
C CYS A 81 0.95 8.46 -13.35
N ILE A 82 -0.12 9.20 -13.70
CA ILE A 82 -1.05 8.81 -14.77
C ILE A 82 -0.34 8.78 -16.14
N ALA A 83 0.45 9.81 -16.45
CA ALA A 83 1.20 9.86 -17.70
C ALA A 83 2.23 8.73 -17.81
N GLU A 84 2.92 8.41 -16.71
CA GLU A 84 3.86 7.30 -16.66
C GLU A 84 3.17 5.94 -16.82
N GLY A 85 2.01 5.74 -16.19
CA GLY A 85 1.19 4.54 -16.34
C GLY A 85 0.69 4.36 -17.78
N ALA A 86 0.22 5.43 -18.41
CA ALA A 86 -0.16 5.41 -19.83
C ALA A 86 1.01 5.03 -20.73
N ALA A 87 2.22 5.56 -20.46
CA ALA A 87 3.44 5.22 -21.20
C ALA A 87 3.86 3.75 -21.04
N VAL A 88 3.72 3.19 -19.83
CA VAL A 88 3.98 1.75 -19.59
C VAL A 88 3.04 0.88 -20.41
N LEU A 89 1.78 1.26 -20.52
CA LEU A 89 0.73 0.47 -21.19
C LEU A 89 0.62 0.73 -22.71
N ALA A 90 1.22 1.79 -23.22
CA ALA A 90 1.07 2.24 -24.62
C ALA A 90 1.52 1.19 -25.65
N LYS A 91 2.46 0.33 -25.31
CA LYS A 91 2.97 -0.70 -26.23
C LYS A 91 2.03 -1.92 -26.38
N GLY A 92 0.96 -2.03 -25.56
CA GLY A 92 -0.05 -3.08 -25.68
C GLY A 92 0.30 -4.40 -24.99
N PHE A 93 1.46 -4.51 -24.35
CA PHE A 93 1.92 -5.68 -23.60
C PHE A 93 2.84 -5.26 -22.44
N LEU A 94 3.15 -6.20 -21.54
CA LEU A 94 4.11 -6.00 -20.45
C LEU A 94 5.40 -6.80 -20.68
N VAL A 95 6.50 -6.23 -20.21
CA VAL A 95 7.76 -6.93 -19.97
C VAL A 95 8.08 -6.86 -18.46
N ASP A 96 9.06 -7.63 -18.01
CA ASP A 96 9.38 -7.77 -16.59
C ASP A 96 9.74 -6.43 -15.91
N GLU A 97 10.43 -5.54 -16.61
CA GLU A 97 10.79 -4.21 -16.14
C GLU A 97 9.59 -3.30 -15.88
N ASP A 98 8.50 -3.49 -16.63
CA ASP A 98 7.26 -2.71 -16.47
C ASP A 98 6.59 -2.97 -15.12
N ILE A 99 6.71 -4.18 -14.59
CA ILE A 99 6.16 -4.56 -13.29
C ILE A 99 6.73 -3.67 -12.19
N GLY A 100 8.06 -3.56 -12.15
CA GLY A 100 8.74 -2.70 -11.18
C GLY A 100 8.43 -1.21 -11.38
N ARG A 101 8.32 -0.78 -12.63
CA ARG A 101 7.97 0.61 -12.97
C ARG A 101 6.55 0.93 -12.55
N TRP A 102 5.60 0.04 -12.84
CA TRP A 102 4.22 0.17 -12.41
C TRP A 102 4.08 0.20 -10.89
N GLY A 103 4.72 -0.71 -10.16
CA GLY A 103 4.70 -0.73 -8.70
C GLY A 103 5.13 0.60 -8.08
N ARG A 104 6.21 1.21 -8.60
CA ARG A 104 6.68 2.51 -8.09
C ARG A 104 5.70 3.65 -8.37
N LEU A 105 5.13 3.75 -9.57
CA LEU A 105 4.15 4.80 -9.88
C LEU A 105 2.84 4.60 -9.10
N ASN A 106 2.39 3.36 -8.96
CA ASN A 106 1.20 3.01 -8.17
C ASN A 106 1.37 3.44 -6.71
N LYS A 107 2.49 3.05 -6.08
CA LYS A 107 2.80 3.49 -4.72
C LYS A 107 2.80 5.02 -4.61
N ARG A 108 3.47 5.72 -5.52
CA ARG A 108 3.57 7.17 -5.53
C ARG A 108 2.21 7.86 -5.70
N PHE A 109 1.30 7.28 -6.49
CA PHE A 109 -0.06 7.77 -6.65
C PHE A 109 -0.84 7.68 -5.34
N HIS A 110 -0.83 6.53 -4.68
CA HIS A 110 -1.51 6.32 -3.40
C HIS A 110 -0.89 7.13 -2.26
N ASP A 111 0.44 7.19 -2.17
CA ASP A 111 1.14 8.03 -1.18
C ASP A 111 0.73 9.51 -1.34
N ALA A 112 0.63 10.03 -2.56
CA ALA A 112 0.25 11.42 -2.79
C ALA A 112 -1.16 11.77 -2.28
N LEU A 113 -2.11 10.82 -2.29
CA LEU A 113 -3.44 11.01 -1.71
C LEU A 113 -3.37 11.10 -0.18
N VAL A 114 -2.55 10.24 0.42
CA VAL A 114 -2.45 10.09 1.88
C VAL A 114 -1.59 11.20 2.49
N ASP A 115 -0.43 11.51 1.89
CA ASP A 115 0.50 12.52 2.40
C ASP A 115 -0.03 13.95 2.25
N ALA A 116 -1.01 14.15 1.35
CA ALA A 116 -1.68 15.43 1.19
C ALA A 116 -2.58 15.81 2.37
N GLN A 117 -2.79 14.97 3.38
CA GLN A 117 -3.70 15.24 4.50
C GLN A 117 -3.13 16.24 5.51
N ASP A 118 -3.97 17.12 6.05
CA ASP A 118 -3.59 18.05 7.13
C ASP A 118 -3.36 17.33 8.46
N SER A 119 -4.08 16.22 8.67
CA SER A 119 -3.98 15.38 9.87
C SER A 119 -3.24 14.08 9.56
N ARG A 120 -2.33 13.69 10.43
CA ARG A 120 -1.61 12.42 10.31
C ARG A 120 -2.44 11.20 10.71
N VAL A 121 -3.65 11.36 11.25
CA VAL A 121 -4.45 10.24 11.76
C VAL A 121 -4.72 9.18 10.68
N ILE A 122 -5.10 9.60 9.48
CA ILE A 122 -5.34 8.68 8.34
C ILE A 122 -4.03 8.04 7.89
N ALA A 123 -2.98 8.84 7.71
CA ALA A 123 -1.66 8.35 7.31
C ALA A 123 -1.10 7.31 8.29
N ASP A 124 -1.19 7.59 9.60
CA ASP A 124 -0.73 6.68 10.64
C ASP A 124 -1.58 5.40 10.72
N ALA A 125 -2.88 5.46 10.43
CA ALA A 125 -3.75 4.29 10.35
C ALA A 125 -3.41 3.42 9.14
N ILE A 126 -3.18 4.01 7.97
CA ILE A 126 -2.75 3.31 6.75
C ILE A 126 -1.35 2.69 6.96
N ALA A 127 -0.41 3.44 7.56
CA ALA A 127 0.93 2.93 7.84
C ALA A 127 0.88 1.67 8.72
N ARG A 128 0.05 1.66 9.76
CA ARG A 128 -0.16 0.47 10.61
C ARG A 128 -0.79 -0.70 9.84
N ASN A 129 -1.76 -0.43 8.96
CA ASN A 129 -2.37 -1.47 8.13
C ASN A 129 -1.38 -2.05 7.12
N ASN A 130 -0.49 -1.22 6.56
CA ASN A 130 0.52 -1.62 5.58
C ASN A 130 1.62 -2.53 6.14
N HIS A 131 1.75 -2.65 7.46
CA HIS A 131 2.61 -3.66 8.09
C HIS A 131 2.07 -5.08 7.88
N LEU A 132 0.78 -5.25 7.59
CA LEU A 132 0.21 -6.55 7.28
C LEU A 132 0.66 -7.01 5.88
N PRO A 133 0.96 -8.32 5.70
CA PRO A 133 1.36 -8.85 4.39
C PRO A 133 0.32 -8.54 3.31
N PHE A 134 0.80 -8.12 2.14
CA PHE A 134 -0.02 -7.79 0.96
C PHE A 134 -1.02 -6.63 1.13
N ALA A 135 -0.97 -5.89 2.23
CA ALA A 135 -1.87 -4.77 2.49
C ALA A 135 -1.42 -3.47 1.82
N SER A 136 -0.14 -3.29 1.56
CA SER A 136 0.40 -2.03 1.01
C SER A 136 0.22 -1.91 -0.51
N ALA A 137 0.22 -0.68 -1.03
CA ALA A 137 0.06 -0.39 -2.45
C ALA A 137 1.21 -0.92 -3.32
N ASP A 138 2.39 -1.15 -2.76
CA ASP A 138 3.55 -1.74 -3.42
C ASP A 138 3.59 -3.28 -3.34
N SER A 139 2.69 -3.89 -2.58
CA SER A 139 2.55 -5.35 -2.48
C SER A 139 1.78 -5.97 -3.66
N LEU A 140 1.80 -5.34 -4.83
CA LEU A 140 1.19 -5.89 -6.05
C LEU A 140 1.86 -7.21 -6.43
N ALA A 141 1.18 -8.32 -6.11
CA ALA A 141 1.57 -9.65 -6.55
C ALA A 141 1.18 -9.84 -8.02
N LEU A 142 2.02 -9.35 -8.94
CA LEU A 142 1.85 -9.58 -10.37
C LEU A 142 2.48 -10.93 -10.75
N ASP A 143 1.70 -11.75 -11.43
CA ASP A 143 2.17 -13.06 -11.92
C ASP A 143 3.02 -12.85 -13.19
N ARG A 144 4.34 -12.96 -13.03
CA ARG A 144 5.30 -12.87 -14.15
C ARG A 144 5.11 -13.96 -15.21
N ALA A 145 4.47 -15.08 -14.86
CA ALA A 145 4.14 -16.14 -15.82
C ALA A 145 2.88 -15.83 -16.64
N ALA A 146 2.08 -14.84 -16.22
CA ALA A 146 0.78 -14.50 -16.82
C ALA A 146 0.70 -13.03 -17.30
N LEU A 147 1.78 -12.48 -17.84
CA LEU A 147 1.88 -11.06 -18.26
C LEU A 147 0.71 -10.55 -19.11
N PRO A 148 0.12 -11.33 -20.07
CA PRO A 148 -1.06 -10.85 -20.79
C PRO A 148 -2.29 -10.59 -19.90
N SER A 149 -2.51 -11.43 -18.89
CA SER A 149 -3.58 -11.24 -17.90
C SER A 149 -3.28 -10.04 -17.00
N GLU A 150 -2.04 -9.90 -16.56
CA GLU A 150 -1.58 -8.77 -15.74
C GLU A 150 -1.71 -7.44 -16.50
N TYR A 151 -1.41 -7.42 -17.80
CA TYR A 151 -1.63 -6.25 -18.64
C TYR A 151 -3.08 -5.75 -18.58
N GLN A 152 -4.08 -6.66 -18.65
CA GLN A 152 -5.48 -6.27 -18.56
C GLN A 152 -5.84 -5.71 -17.18
N LYS A 153 -5.30 -6.30 -16.10
CA LYS A 153 -5.51 -5.77 -14.74
C LYS A 153 -4.92 -4.37 -14.58
N LEU A 154 -3.70 -4.14 -15.09
CA LEU A 154 -3.07 -2.83 -15.02
C LEU A 154 -3.79 -1.77 -15.86
N ARG A 155 -4.41 -2.14 -17.00
CA ARG A 155 -5.29 -1.24 -17.76
C ARG A 155 -6.50 -0.78 -16.94
N ILE A 156 -7.11 -1.69 -16.17
CA ILE A 156 -8.23 -1.35 -15.30
C ILE A 156 -7.76 -0.43 -14.17
N ALA A 157 -6.63 -0.75 -13.53
CA ALA A 157 -6.04 0.10 -12.50
C ALA A 157 -5.69 1.50 -13.01
N GLN A 158 -5.14 1.61 -14.22
CA GLN A 158 -4.86 2.89 -14.87
C GLN A 158 -6.13 3.71 -15.07
N LEU A 159 -7.21 3.08 -15.53
CA LEU A 159 -8.50 3.75 -15.68
C LEU A 159 -9.04 4.24 -14.33
N GLN A 160 -8.92 3.43 -13.29
CA GLN A 160 -9.32 3.83 -11.93
C GLN A 160 -8.52 5.03 -11.42
N HIS A 161 -7.19 5.04 -11.60
CA HIS A 161 -6.36 6.21 -11.26
C HIS A 161 -6.80 7.47 -12.00
N GLN A 162 -7.13 7.35 -13.30
CA GLN A 162 -7.63 8.47 -14.09
C GLN A 162 -8.96 8.99 -13.56
N LEU A 163 -9.92 8.10 -13.24
CA LEU A 163 -11.22 8.47 -12.70
C LEU A 163 -11.11 9.16 -11.32
N VAL A 164 -10.20 8.70 -10.47
CA VAL A 164 -9.91 9.35 -9.17
C VAL A 164 -9.33 10.75 -9.41
N PHE A 165 -8.35 10.89 -10.30
CA PHE A 165 -7.74 12.18 -10.61
C PHE A 165 -8.74 13.18 -11.21
N ASP A 166 -9.61 12.72 -12.10
CA ASP A 166 -10.67 13.55 -12.72
C ASP A 166 -11.66 14.04 -11.65
N ALA A 167 -12.12 13.14 -10.76
CA ALA A 167 -13.00 13.48 -9.67
C ALA A 167 -12.35 14.46 -8.66
N LEU A 168 -11.07 14.29 -8.33
CA LEU A 168 -10.30 15.25 -7.52
C LEU A 168 -10.20 16.61 -8.19
N THR A 169 -9.96 16.64 -9.50
CA THR A 169 -9.84 17.87 -10.28
C THR A 169 -11.16 18.63 -10.31
N GLN A 170 -12.29 17.92 -10.40
CA GLN A 170 -13.64 18.46 -10.41
C GLN A 170 -14.20 18.70 -9.00
N ARG A 171 -13.46 18.32 -7.95
CA ARG A 171 -13.86 18.40 -6.55
C ARG A 171 -15.14 17.61 -6.22
N GLU A 172 -15.30 16.48 -6.88
CA GLU A 172 -16.45 15.57 -6.72
C GLU A 172 -16.19 14.60 -5.53
N SER A 173 -16.31 15.10 -4.30
CA SER A 173 -15.92 14.38 -3.08
C SER A 173 -16.66 13.05 -2.87
N ALA A 174 -17.95 12.98 -3.21
CA ALA A 174 -18.74 11.75 -3.11
C ALA A 174 -18.40 10.72 -4.20
N ARG A 175 -17.82 11.14 -5.31
CA ARG A 175 -17.44 10.25 -6.41
C ARG A 175 -16.06 9.67 -6.23
N VAL A 176 -15.17 10.36 -5.52
CA VAL A 176 -13.78 9.96 -5.35
C VAL A 176 -13.60 8.99 -4.17
N GLU A 177 -14.51 8.99 -3.19
CA GLU A 177 -14.55 8.06 -2.06
C GLU A 177 -15.00 6.66 -2.51
#